data_cfea0ba1a8d58163465816b840de70cd
#
_entry.id   cfea0ba1a8d58163465816b840de70cd
#
_cell.length_a   1.000
_cell.length_b   1.000
_cell.length_c   1.000
_cell.angle_alpha   90.00
_cell.angle_beta   90.00
_cell.angle_gamma   90.00
#
_symmetry.space_group_name_H-M   'P 1'
#
loop_
_entity.id
_entity.type
_entity.pdbx_description
1 polymer ?
#
loop_
_entity_poly.entity_id
_entity_poly.type
_entity_poly.pdbx_seq_one_letter_code
_entity_poly.pdbx_strand_id
1 'polypeptide(L)'
;MNWDDLKVLLALNRERSSRKAANRLGISNTTIIRRLELLEEAVGARLFDRTPDGFQATSVGEQLVKTAIEVEDKIAEGERHVTGRDTDLEGIIKVALPEGPVQFIAESFAEFANQYPRIQLDLSASNEPVDLARREADVALRVLRLDAKLPKDIVGIRLGSMSFGYYIHKDLLGEIQAGRMPLTILSSSTDEPQIKLAPNAYTAPIVKRHVMRGVNQMLAAILFKIGAGELPSIACSDTPDIVQLPGTESERYGYFWLLYHKDLRQSARIRAFFKHLAGLQQSWSPAWDTSSRTDNKP
;
A
#
# COMPACT_ATOMS: atom_id res chain seq x y z
N MET A 1 -31.41 4.88 14.36
CA MET A 1 -29.97 4.94 14.73
C MET A 1 -29.39 6.24 14.21
N ASN A 2 -28.70 7.02 15.05
CA ASN A 2 -28.03 8.27 14.73
C ASN A 2 -26.65 8.32 15.38
N TRP A 3 -25.86 9.38 15.09
CA TRP A 3 -24.50 9.50 15.63
C TRP A 3 -24.43 9.58 17.16
N ASP A 4 -25.41 10.22 17.80
CA ASP A 4 -25.43 10.31 19.27
C ASP A 4 -25.68 8.95 19.93
N ASP A 5 -26.40 8.04 19.25
CA ASP A 5 -26.59 6.68 19.75
C ASP A 5 -25.27 5.88 19.64
N LEU A 6 -24.50 6.07 18.56
CA LEU A 6 -23.16 5.46 18.42
C LEU A 6 -22.18 6.00 19.45
N LYS A 7 -22.25 7.30 19.81
CA LYS A 7 -21.43 7.84 20.94
C LYS A 7 -21.72 7.11 22.26
N VAL A 8 -22.98 6.82 22.53
CA VAL A 8 -23.39 6.06 23.74
C VAL A 8 -22.82 4.64 23.71
N LEU A 9 -22.93 3.96 22.56
CA LEU A 9 -22.34 2.63 22.34
C LEU A 9 -20.82 2.65 22.64
N LEU A 10 -20.08 3.58 22.04
CA LEU A 10 -18.64 3.72 22.22
C LEU A 10 -18.27 4.04 23.66
N ALA A 11 -19.01 4.95 24.32
CA ALA A 11 -18.76 5.29 25.71
C ALA A 11 -18.99 4.11 26.65
N LEU A 12 -20.07 3.33 26.43
CA LEU A 12 -20.33 2.12 27.22
C LEU A 12 -19.27 1.05 27.01
N ASN A 13 -18.83 0.84 25.78
CA ASN A 13 -17.78 -0.13 25.45
C ASN A 13 -16.44 0.22 26.14
N ARG A 14 -16.07 1.51 26.13
CA ARG A 14 -14.82 2.01 26.76
C ARG A 14 -14.85 2.01 28.27
N GLU A 15 -15.96 2.47 28.84
CA GLU A 15 -16.09 2.70 30.29
C GLU A 15 -16.63 1.48 31.05
N ARG A 16 -17.28 0.55 30.39
CA ARG A 16 -17.95 -0.62 30.93
C ARG A 16 -18.96 -0.28 32.05
N SER A 17 -19.30 0.99 32.21
CA SER A 17 -20.17 1.52 33.25
C SER A 17 -21.04 2.64 32.68
N SER A 18 -22.35 2.50 32.81
CA SER A 18 -23.31 3.53 32.36
C SER A 18 -23.12 4.86 33.08
N ARG A 19 -22.73 4.84 34.35
CA ARG A 19 -22.46 6.05 35.15
C ARG A 19 -21.19 6.76 34.65
N LYS A 20 -20.13 6.01 34.38
CA LYS A 20 -18.89 6.60 33.81
C LYS A 20 -19.11 7.10 32.38
N ALA A 21 -19.85 6.34 31.55
CA ALA A 21 -20.23 6.76 30.20
C ALA A 21 -21.07 8.05 30.23
N ALA A 22 -22.02 8.17 31.17
CA ALA A 22 -22.82 9.37 31.37
C ALA A 22 -21.94 10.59 31.69
N ASN A 23 -21.00 10.45 32.63
CA ASN A 23 -20.06 11.51 32.99
C ASN A 23 -19.20 11.92 31.80
N ARG A 24 -18.70 10.95 31.01
CA ARG A 24 -17.87 11.21 29.82
C ARG A 24 -18.63 11.99 28.73
N LEU A 25 -19.90 11.70 28.54
CA LEU A 25 -20.74 12.34 27.54
C LEU A 25 -21.48 13.59 28.05
N GLY A 26 -21.39 13.93 29.34
CA GLY A 26 -22.08 15.08 29.93
C GLY A 26 -23.60 14.92 29.95
N ILE A 27 -24.14 13.69 30.00
CA ILE A 27 -25.57 13.40 30.02
C ILE A 27 -25.95 12.56 31.25
N SER A 28 -27.25 12.39 31.52
CA SER A 28 -27.70 11.58 32.66
C SER A 28 -27.55 10.07 32.39
N ASN A 29 -27.36 9.30 33.48
CA ASN A 29 -27.31 7.84 33.40
C ASN A 29 -28.60 7.24 32.83
N THR A 30 -29.76 7.82 33.15
CA THR A 30 -31.05 7.41 32.55
C THR A 30 -31.10 7.65 31.06
N THR A 31 -30.46 8.69 30.56
CA THR A 31 -30.34 8.98 29.11
C THR A 31 -29.48 7.94 28.41
N ILE A 32 -28.37 7.52 29.03
CA ILE A 32 -27.50 6.44 28.50
C ILE A 32 -28.30 5.15 28.33
N ILE A 33 -29.02 4.72 29.39
CA ILE A 33 -29.78 3.47 29.34
C ILE A 33 -30.89 3.54 28.30
N ARG A 34 -31.66 4.62 28.28
CA ARG A 34 -32.73 4.80 27.30
C ARG A 34 -32.23 4.80 25.87
N ARG A 35 -31.09 5.47 25.60
CA ARG A 35 -30.51 5.49 24.24
C ARG A 35 -29.97 4.12 23.83
N LEU A 36 -29.39 3.37 24.75
CA LEU A 36 -28.97 1.99 24.50
C LEU A 36 -30.17 1.11 24.13
N GLU A 37 -31.27 1.19 24.93
CA GLU A 37 -32.50 0.41 24.66
C GLU A 37 -33.09 0.72 23.29
N LEU A 38 -33.16 2.00 22.92
CA LEU A 38 -33.64 2.42 21.59
C LEU A 38 -32.71 1.95 20.46
N LEU A 39 -31.42 1.90 20.70
CA LEU A 39 -30.44 1.40 19.73
C LEU A 39 -30.57 -0.11 19.56
N GLU A 40 -30.71 -0.87 20.65
CA GLU A 40 -30.94 -2.32 20.65
C GLU A 40 -32.27 -2.68 19.95
N GLU A 41 -33.31 -1.91 20.21
CA GLU A 41 -34.60 -2.04 19.52
C GLU A 41 -34.46 -1.79 18.01
N ALA A 42 -33.75 -0.74 17.62
CA ALA A 42 -33.53 -0.39 16.21
C ALA A 42 -32.65 -1.43 15.47
N VAL A 43 -31.75 -2.09 16.17
CA VAL A 43 -30.88 -3.16 15.62
C VAL A 43 -31.58 -4.52 15.67
N GLY A 44 -32.55 -4.69 16.56
CA GLY A 44 -33.27 -5.96 16.80
C GLY A 44 -32.43 -6.99 17.59
N ALA A 45 -31.39 -6.56 18.28
CA ALA A 45 -30.52 -7.42 19.05
C ALA A 45 -29.95 -6.68 20.29
N ARG A 46 -29.61 -7.44 21.35
CA ARG A 46 -28.83 -6.89 22.46
C ARG A 46 -27.39 -6.61 22.01
N LEU A 47 -26.90 -5.43 22.39
CA LEU A 47 -25.55 -5.00 22.09
C LEU A 47 -24.61 -5.16 23.27
N PHE A 48 -25.17 -5.16 24.52
CA PHE A 48 -24.41 -5.37 25.74
C PHE A 48 -25.10 -6.36 26.69
N ASP A 49 -24.30 -7.18 27.32
CA ASP A 49 -24.69 -7.96 28.50
C ASP A 49 -24.31 -7.18 29.77
N ARG A 50 -25.18 -7.26 30.80
CA ARG A 50 -24.90 -6.73 32.13
C ARG A 50 -24.26 -7.81 32.98
N THR A 51 -22.98 -7.68 33.27
CA THR A 51 -22.23 -8.60 34.11
C THR A 51 -21.89 -7.94 35.44
N PRO A 52 -21.42 -8.68 36.45
CA PRO A 52 -20.88 -8.10 37.71
C PRO A 52 -19.75 -7.11 37.47
N ASP A 53 -18.99 -7.28 36.38
CA ASP A 53 -17.88 -6.42 35.97
C ASP A 53 -18.32 -5.23 35.10
N GLY A 54 -19.62 -5.07 34.83
CA GLY A 54 -20.20 -3.99 34.08
C GLY A 54 -20.81 -4.41 32.75
N PHE A 55 -20.83 -3.49 31.79
CA PHE A 55 -21.33 -3.72 30.43
C PHE A 55 -20.27 -4.40 29.57
N GLN A 56 -20.61 -5.55 29.00
CA GLN A 56 -19.77 -6.31 28.10
C GLN A 56 -20.47 -6.42 26.74
N ALA A 57 -19.77 -6.06 25.66
CA ALA A 57 -20.35 -6.13 24.33
C ALA A 57 -20.64 -7.58 23.92
N THR A 58 -21.81 -7.81 23.32
CA THR A 58 -22.15 -9.07 22.65
C THR A 58 -21.41 -9.15 21.31
N SER A 59 -21.45 -10.30 20.63
CA SER A 59 -20.86 -10.44 19.29
C SER A 59 -21.43 -9.43 18.28
N VAL A 60 -22.73 -9.13 18.37
CA VAL A 60 -23.38 -8.09 17.55
C VAL A 60 -22.92 -6.71 18.00
N GLY A 61 -22.79 -6.49 19.31
CA GLY A 61 -22.26 -5.26 19.89
C GLY A 61 -20.84 -4.97 19.43
N GLU A 62 -19.96 -5.97 19.41
CA GLU A 62 -18.57 -5.81 18.92
C GLU A 62 -18.50 -5.42 17.45
N GLN A 63 -19.36 -6.00 16.61
CA GLN A 63 -19.43 -5.61 15.18
C GLN A 63 -19.87 -4.15 15.02
N LEU A 64 -20.90 -3.73 15.76
CA LEU A 64 -21.37 -2.36 15.70
C LEU A 64 -20.37 -1.38 16.30
N VAL A 65 -19.63 -1.77 17.34
CA VAL A 65 -18.54 -0.97 17.93
C VAL A 65 -17.43 -0.71 16.89
N LYS A 66 -17.03 -1.71 16.10
CA LYS A 66 -16.05 -1.51 15.02
C LYS A 66 -16.52 -0.45 14.02
N THR A 67 -17.77 -0.59 13.54
CA THR A 67 -18.36 0.40 12.63
C THR A 67 -18.47 1.78 13.27
N ALA A 68 -18.83 1.85 14.55
CA ALA A 68 -18.93 3.12 15.27
C ALA A 68 -17.57 3.83 15.44
N ILE A 69 -16.48 3.09 15.62
CA ILE A 69 -15.11 3.63 15.65
C ILE A 69 -14.76 4.23 14.29
N GLU A 70 -15.04 3.52 13.19
CA GLU A 70 -14.79 4.04 11.84
C GLU A 70 -15.56 5.33 11.55
N VAL A 71 -16.82 5.43 12.04
CA VAL A 71 -17.64 6.64 11.91
C VAL A 71 -17.09 7.78 12.78
N GLU A 72 -16.67 7.49 14.03
CA GLU A 72 -16.03 8.48 14.92
C GLU A 72 -14.77 9.07 14.26
N ASP A 73 -13.92 8.22 13.68
CA ASP A 73 -12.70 8.65 13.00
C ASP A 73 -13.01 9.54 11.79
N LYS A 74 -14.04 9.18 11.00
CA LYS A 74 -14.47 9.99 9.85
C LYS A 74 -15.04 11.34 10.24
N ILE A 75 -15.82 11.40 11.33
CA ILE A 75 -16.34 12.66 11.85
C ILE A 75 -15.20 13.54 12.38
N ALA A 76 -14.31 12.97 13.17
CA ALA A 76 -13.13 13.66 13.70
C ALA A 76 -12.21 14.17 12.56
N GLU A 77 -12.07 13.40 11.49
CA GLU A 77 -11.36 13.82 10.27
C GLU A 77 -12.06 15.02 9.62
N GLY A 78 -13.39 14.98 9.48
CA GLY A 78 -14.20 16.08 8.94
C GLY A 78 -14.09 17.34 9.79
N GLU A 79 -14.19 17.23 11.10
CA GLU A 79 -14.03 18.34 12.04
C GLU A 79 -12.63 18.97 11.97
N ARG A 80 -11.57 18.17 11.87
CA ARG A 80 -10.19 18.66 11.67
C ARG A 80 -10.06 19.44 10.37
N HIS A 81 -10.72 18.97 9.30
CA HIS A 81 -10.74 19.67 8.00
C HIS A 81 -11.42 21.05 8.08
N VAL A 82 -12.57 21.11 8.74
CA VAL A 82 -13.37 22.35 8.85
C VAL A 82 -12.72 23.38 9.80
N THR A 83 -12.07 22.90 10.86
CA THR A 83 -11.48 23.78 11.88
C THR A 83 -10.04 24.23 11.57
N GLY A 84 -9.45 23.80 10.46
CA GLY A 84 -8.06 24.10 10.09
C GLY A 84 -7.02 23.54 11.09
N ARG A 85 -7.44 22.64 11.99
CA ARG A 85 -6.60 22.03 13.03
C ARG A 85 -5.84 20.79 12.60
N ASP A 86 -5.79 20.48 11.30
CA ASP A 86 -4.91 19.43 10.75
C ASP A 86 -3.44 19.93 10.68
N THR A 87 -3.05 20.71 11.72
CA THR A 87 -1.68 21.21 11.90
C THR A 87 -0.81 20.22 12.67
N ASP A 88 -1.40 19.20 13.27
CA ASP A 88 -0.69 18.29 14.16
C ASP A 88 -0.02 17.15 13.36
N LEU A 89 1.23 16.91 13.73
CA LEU A 89 2.06 15.84 13.18
C LEU A 89 1.81 14.54 13.96
N GLU A 90 0.52 14.10 13.98
CA GLU A 90 0.08 12.89 14.66
C GLU A 90 -1.10 12.22 13.96
N GLY A 91 -1.40 10.96 14.33
CA GLY A 91 -2.49 10.16 13.78
C GLY A 91 -2.03 9.16 12.72
N ILE A 92 -2.97 8.58 11.99
CA ILE A 92 -2.71 7.51 11.02
C ILE A 92 -2.59 8.10 9.62
N ILE A 93 -1.65 7.58 8.83
CA ILE A 93 -1.58 7.77 7.37
C ILE A 93 -1.78 6.40 6.73
N LYS A 94 -2.87 6.24 5.99
CA LYS A 94 -3.15 5.04 5.20
C LYS A 94 -2.42 5.15 3.86
N VAL A 95 -1.46 4.25 3.63
CA VAL A 95 -0.61 4.25 2.43
C VAL A 95 -0.87 3.00 1.62
N ALA A 96 -1.39 3.17 0.40
CA ALA A 96 -1.54 2.07 -0.56
C ALA A 96 -0.28 1.94 -1.41
N LEU A 97 0.28 0.74 -1.45
CA LEU A 97 1.49 0.38 -2.19
C LEU A 97 1.16 -0.59 -3.32
N PRO A 98 1.95 -0.64 -4.42
CA PRO A 98 1.86 -1.75 -5.34
C PRO A 98 2.38 -3.03 -4.67
N GLU A 99 1.88 -4.18 -5.09
CA GLU A 99 2.51 -5.46 -4.76
C GLU A 99 3.89 -5.54 -5.40
N GLY A 100 4.90 -5.74 -4.58
CA GLY A 100 6.28 -5.81 -5.07
C GLY A 100 7.28 -5.70 -3.95
N PRO A 101 8.57 -5.73 -4.26
CA PRO A 101 9.60 -5.54 -3.27
C PRO A 101 9.52 -4.10 -2.74
N VAL A 102 9.09 -3.97 -1.49
CA VAL A 102 9.05 -2.68 -0.78
C VAL A 102 10.38 -2.34 -0.12
N GLN A 103 11.41 -3.19 -0.26
CA GLN A 103 12.71 -3.02 0.37
C GLN A 103 13.32 -1.66 0.05
N PHE A 104 13.23 -1.22 -1.21
CA PHE A 104 13.78 0.05 -1.67
C PHE A 104 13.12 1.30 -1.05
N ILE A 105 11.93 1.15 -0.44
CA ILE A 105 11.22 2.26 0.21
C ILE A 105 11.12 2.06 1.73
N ALA A 106 11.40 0.86 2.23
CA ALA A 106 11.26 0.52 3.64
C ALA A 106 12.17 1.37 4.54
N GLU A 107 13.39 1.66 4.11
CA GLU A 107 14.31 2.53 4.83
C GLU A 107 13.71 3.92 5.01
N SER A 108 13.13 4.49 3.96
CA SER A 108 12.48 5.80 4.01
C SER A 108 11.26 5.84 4.92
N PHE A 109 10.49 4.75 4.97
CA PHE A 109 9.38 4.65 5.92
C PHE A 109 9.88 4.56 7.37
N ALA A 110 10.99 3.84 7.61
CA ALA A 110 11.61 3.77 8.92
C ALA A 110 12.17 5.15 9.35
N GLU A 111 12.85 5.87 8.46
CA GLU A 111 13.32 7.23 8.72
C GLU A 111 12.17 8.17 9.05
N PHE A 112 11.08 8.12 8.27
CA PHE A 112 9.90 8.93 8.52
C PHE A 112 9.26 8.60 9.88
N ALA A 113 9.09 7.33 10.21
CA ALA A 113 8.52 6.90 11.49
C ALA A 113 9.39 7.35 12.68
N ASN A 114 10.71 7.32 12.54
CA ASN A 114 11.63 7.82 13.57
C ASN A 114 11.55 9.34 13.72
N GLN A 115 11.40 10.08 12.60
CA GLN A 115 11.29 11.54 12.63
C GLN A 115 9.94 12.03 13.18
N TYR A 116 8.87 11.25 12.97
CA TYR A 116 7.50 11.60 13.37
C TYR A 116 6.85 10.49 14.20
N PRO A 117 7.30 10.25 15.44
CA PRO A 117 6.90 9.09 16.24
C PRO A 117 5.41 9.08 16.66
N ARG A 118 4.70 10.20 16.50
CA ARG A 118 3.24 10.28 16.75
C ARG A 118 2.40 9.99 15.49
N ILE A 119 3.05 9.81 14.32
CA ILE A 119 2.38 9.42 13.09
C ILE A 119 2.53 7.91 12.94
N GLN A 120 1.41 7.21 12.81
CA GLN A 120 1.37 5.79 12.49
C GLN A 120 1.17 5.61 10.98
N LEU A 121 2.00 4.78 10.36
CA LEU A 121 1.79 4.36 8.97
C LEU A 121 0.97 3.07 8.94
N ASP A 122 -0.15 3.08 8.22
CA ASP A 122 -0.97 1.91 7.91
C ASP A 122 -0.73 1.56 6.44
N LEU A 123 0.11 0.53 6.21
CA LEU A 123 0.60 0.15 4.88
C LEU A 123 -0.21 -1.03 4.33
N SER A 124 -0.83 -0.85 3.18
CA SER A 124 -1.51 -1.92 2.46
C SER A 124 -0.91 -2.12 1.08
N ALA A 125 -0.64 -3.36 0.69
CA ALA A 125 -0.09 -3.70 -0.61
C ALA A 125 -1.17 -4.37 -1.48
N SER A 126 -1.47 -3.76 -2.64
CA SER A 126 -2.39 -4.30 -3.63
C SER A 126 -2.15 -3.65 -4.98
N ASN A 127 -2.30 -4.43 -6.06
CA ASN A 127 -2.28 -3.92 -7.43
C ASN A 127 -3.65 -3.40 -7.89
N GLU A 128 -4.70 -3.62 -7.08
CA GLU A 128 -6.02 -3.09 -7.38
C GLU A 128 -6.03 -1.56 -7.30
N PRO A 129 -6.83 -0.90 -8.17
CA PRO A 129 -7.03 0.53 -8.08
C PRO A 129 -7.58 0.94 -6.72
N VAL A 130 -7.01 1.97 -6.12
CA VAL A 130 -7.46 2.56 -4.85
C VAL A 130 -8.15 3.89 -5.13
N ASP A 131 -9.34 4.09 -4.59
CA ASP A 131 -10.08 5.33 -4.71
C ASP A 131 -9.67 6.32 -3.60
N LEU A 132 -8.74 7.21 -3.95
CA LEU A 132 -8.27 8.28 -3.04
C LEU A 132 -9.37 9.31 -2.74
N ALA A 133 -10.37 9.48 -3.61
CA ALA A 133 -11.48 10.39 -3.37
C ALA A 133 -12.44 9.83 -2.30
N ARG A 134 -12.59 8.52 -2.24
CA ARG A 134 -13.37 7.82 -1.20
C ARG A 134 -12.59 7.55 0.08
N ARG A 135 -11.35 8.01 0.16
CA ARG A 135 -10.50 7.81 1.34
C ARG A 135 -10.21 6.33 1.67
N GLU A 136 -10.16 5.47 0.66
CA GLU A 136 -9.69 4.09 0.83
C GLU A 136 -8.23 4.06 1.27
N ALA A 137 -7.45 5.06 0.80
CA ALA A 137 -6.13 5.41 1.34
C ALA A 137 -5.95 6.94 1.35
N ASP A 138 -5.05 7.46 2.18
CA ASP A 138 -4.68 8.87 2.22
C ASP A 138 -3.65 9.19 1.14
N VAL A 139 -2.71 8.27 0.96
CA VAL A 139 -1.61 8.36 -0.01
C VAL A 139 -1.51 7.06 -0.78
N ALA A 140 -1.23 7.15 -2.06
CA ALA A 140 -0.94 5.98 -2.88
C ALA A 140 0.41 6.12 -3.57
N LEU A 141 1.22 5.05 -3.52
CA LEU A 141 2.35 4.87 -4.40
C LEU A 141 1.92 3.95 -5.53
N ARG A 142 2.12 4.36 -6.78
CA ARG A 142 1.67 3.60 -7.95
C ARG A 142 2.65 3.73 -9.10
N VAL A 143 2.80 2.65 -9.85
CA VAL A 143 3.46 2.67 -11.15
C VAL A 143 2.43 3.03 -12.20
N LEU A 144 2.60 4.16 -12.85
CA LEU A 144 1.72 4.61 -13.92
C LEU A 144 2.50 4.66 -15.25
N ARG A 145 1.83 4.31 -16.32
CA ARG A 145 2.40 4.34 -17.69
C ARG A 145 2.87 5.75 -18.07
N LEU A 146 3.75 5.83 -19.07
CA LEU A 146 4.33 7.11 -19.54
C LEU A 146 3.26 8.13 -19.96
N ASP A 147 2.16 7.66 -20.54
CA ASP A 147 1.04 8.45 -21.08
C ASP A 147 -0.09 8.69 -20.05
N ALA A 148 0.05 8.19 -18.83
CA ALA A 148 -0.98 8.31 -17.80
C ALA A 148 -1.23 9.77 -17.43
N LYS A 149 -2.52 10.13 -17.39
CA LYS A 149 -3.00 11.45 -16.93
C LYS A 149 -3.65 11.29 -15.58
N LEU A 150 -3.24 12.14 -14.64
CA LEU A 150 -3.88 12.16 -13.32
C LEU A 150 -5.25 12.83 -13.40
N PRO A 151 -6.25 12.32 -12.65
CA PRO A 151 -7.52 13.00 -12.43
C PRO A 151 -7.29 14.40 -11.82
N LYS A 152 -8.21 15.36 -12.10
CA LYS A 152 -8.08 16.76 -11.66
C LYS A 152 -7.98 16.94 -10.14
N ASP A 153 -8.51 15.97 -9.40
CA ASP A 153 -8.57 16.02 -7.93
C ASP A 153 -7.41 15.27 -7.27
N ILE A 154 -6.53 14.67 -8.06
CA ILE A 154 -5.35 13.96 -7.57
C ILE A 154 -4.11 14.83 -7.76
N VAL A 155 -3.39 15.02 -6.67
CA VAL A 155 -2.08 15.66 -6.64
C VAL A 155 -1.02 14.57 -6.62
N GLY A 156 0.01 14.70 -7.45
CA GLY A 156 1.05 13.70 -7.51
C GLY A 156 2.40 14.24 -7.94
N ILE A 157 3.45 13.53 -7.51
CA ILE A 157 4.82 13.73 -7.99
C ILE A 157 5.38 12.40 -8.50
N ARG A 158 6.27 12.51 -9.49
CA ARG A 158 7.05 11.38 -9.99
C ARG A 158 8.25 11.19 -9.08
N LEU A 159 8.39 10.02 -8.47
CA LEU A 159 9.55 9.69 -7.64
C LEU A 159 10.73 9.19 -8.49
N GLY A 160 10.44 8.46 -9.56
CA GLY A 160 11.45 7.94 -10.48
C GLY A 160 10.85 7.28 -11.71
N SER A 161 11.69 6.94 -12.69
CA SER A 161 11.28 6.14 -13.85
C SER A 161 11.21 4.67 -13.47
N MET A 162 10.30 3.91 -14.10
CA MET A 162 10.15 2.47 -13.88
C MET A 162 10.38 1.74 -15.20
N SER A 163 11.36 0.87 -15.20
CA SER A 163 11.66 -0.03 -16.32
C SER A 163 11.45 -1.48 -15.90
N PHE A 164 11.05 -2.32 -16.85
CA PHE A 164 10.92 -3.75 -16.69
C PHE A 164 11.89 -4.45 -17.63
N GLY A 165 12.42 -5.57 -17.19
CA GLY A 165 13.30 -6.42 -17.99
C GLY A 165 13.15 -7.87 -17.60
N TYR A 166 13.71 -8.76 -18.43
CA TYR A 166 13.80 -10.17 -18.08
C TYR A 166 15.07 -10.43 -17.28
N TYR A 167 14.94 -11.16 -16.19
CA TYR A 167 16.02 -11.47 -15.26
C TYR A 167 16.09 -12.96 -15.00
N ILE A 168 17.30 -13.42 -14.68
CA ILE A 168 17.61 -14.83 -14.40
C ILE A 168 18.65 -14.93 -13.29
N HIS A 169 18.69 -16.05 -12.58
CA HIS A 169 19.79 -16.36 -11.67
C HIS A 169 21.06 -16.62 -12.46
N LYS A 170 22.18 -15.94 -12.12
CA LYS A 170 23.45 -15.99 -12.84
C LYS A 170 23.99 -17.41 -13.04
N ASP A 171 23.79 -18.31 -12.06
CA ASP A 171 24.29 -19.68 -12.12
C ASP A 171 23.67 -20.54 -13.23
N LEU A 172 22.49 -20.14 -13.75
CA LEU A 172 21.83 -20.86 -14.84
C LEU A 172 22.42 -20.52 -16.22
N LEU A 173 23.08 -19.37 -16.34
CA LEU A 173 23.48 -18.85 -17.65
C LEU A 173 24.47 -19.78 -18.39
N GLY A 174 25.45 -20.32 -17.68
CA GLY A 174 26.49 -21.18 -18.28
C GLY A 174 25.89 -22.45 -18.91
N GLU A 175 24.96 -23.10 -18.24
CA GLU A 175 24.30 -24.32 -18.70
C GLU A 175 23.36 -24.06 -19.90
N ILE A 176 22.64 -22.96 -19.83
CA ILE A 176 21.71 -22.54 -20.89
C ILE A 176 22.48 -22.12 -22.14
N GLN A 177 23.54 -21.30 -21.99
CA GLN A 177 24.37 -20.87 -23.13
C GLN A 177 25.10 -22.02 -23.79
N ALA A 178 25.52 -23.01 -23.01
CA ALA A 178 26.14 -24.23 -23.53
C ALA A 178 25.11 -25.21 -24.17
N GLY A 179 23.83 -24.90 -24.18
CA GLY A 179 22.77 -25.75 -24.72
C GLY A 179 22.44 -26.99 -23.90
N ARG A 180 23.03 -27.13 -22.69
CA ARG A 180 22.83 -28.30 -21.83
C ARG A 180 21.51 -28.23 -21.03
N MET A 181 20.92 -27.05 -20.92
CA MET A 181 19.67 -26.82 -20.19
C MET A 181 18.76 -25.91 -21.01
N PRO A 182 17.43 -26.15 -21.06
CA PRO A 182 16.50 -25.25 -21.73
C PRO A 182 16.38 -23.93 -20.98
N LEU A 183 16.14 -22.84 -21.71
CA LEU A 183 15.77 -21.56 -21.12
C LEU A 183 14.30 -21.60 -20.73
N THR A 184 14.02 -21.73 -19.45
CA THR A 184 12.65 -21.70 -18.91
C THR A 184 12.22 -20.25 -18.72
N ILE A 185 11.11 -19.84 -19.37
CA ILE A 185 10.49 -18.53 -19.19
C ILE A 185 9.28 -18.64 -18.27
N LEU A 186 9.29 -17.82 -17.23
CA LEU A 186 8.22 -17.66 -16.28
C LEU A 186 7.30 -16.52 -16.75
N SER A 187 5.99 -16.70 -16.61
CA SER A 187 5.00 -15.69 -17.00
C SER A 187 4.30 -15.11 -15.77
N SER A 188 3.88 -13.85 -15.85
CA SER A 188 3.02 -13.22 -14.84
C SER A 188 1.53 -13.54 -15.05
N SER A 189 1.15 -14.02 -16.23
CA SER A 189 -0.21 -14.41 -16.60
C SER A 189 -0.22 -15.75 -17.34
N THR A 190 -1.41 -16.25 -17.63
CA THR A 190 -1.59 -17.43 -18.49
C THR A 190 -1.33 -17.15 -19.97
N ASP A 191 -1.23 -15.85 -20.33
CA ASP A 191 -0.93 -15.44 -21.68
C ASP A 191 0.53 -15.74 -22.05
N GLU A 192 0.82 -15.76 -23.33
CA GLU A 192 2.19 -15.93 -23.80
C GLU A 192 3.07 -14.75 -23.38
N PRO A 193 4.21 -15.00 -22.68
CA PRO A 193 5.14 -13.93 -22.36
C PRO A 193 5.68 -13.30 -23.67
N GLN A 194 5.62 -11.98 -23.72
CA GLN A 194 6.07 -11.16 -24.86
C GLN A 194 7.59 -10.90 -24.75
N ILE A 195 8.39 -11.97 -24.64
CA ILE A 195 9.84 -11.81 -24.57
C ILE A 195 10.43 -11.53 -25.97
N LYS A 196 11.18 -10.44 -26.07
CA LYS A 196 11.96 -10.09 -27.26
C LYS A 196 13.42 -10.49 -27.01
N LEU A 197 13.86 -11.54 -27.65
CA LEU A 197 15.25 -12.00 -27.62
C LEU A 197 15.98 -11.54 -28.87
N ALA A 198 17.25 -11.16 -28.71
CA ALA A 198 18.13 -10.91 -29.86
C ALA A 198 18.24 -12.20 -30.71
N PRO A 199 18.36 -12.08 -32.04
CA PRO A 199 18.52 -13.23 -32.91
C PRO A 199 19.70 -14.09 -32.46
N ASN A 200 19.46 -15.42 -32.38
CA ASN A 200 20.48 -16.41 -31.99
C ASN A 200 21.10 -16.20 -30.58
N ALA A 201 20.43 -15.49 -29.68
CA ALA A 201 20.89 -15.28 -28.30
C ALA A 201 21.09 -16.60 -27.55
N TYR A 202 20.28 -17.62 -27.89
CA TYR A 202 20.32 -18.94 -27.27
C TYR A 202 20.22 -20.04 -28.30
N THR A 203 21.05 -21.09 -28.16
CA THR A 203 20.93 -22.36 -28.89
C THR A 203 20.01 -23.34 -28.18
N ALA A 204 19.82 -23.17 -26.87
CA ALA A 204 18.96 -23.98 -26.04
C ALA A 204 17.47 -23.77 -26.40
N PRO A 205 16.64 -24.80 -26.29
CA PRO A 205 15.19 -24.66 -26.44
C PRO A 205 14.62 -23.68 -25.41
N ILE A 206 13.69 -22.83 -25.84
CA ILE A 206 12.95 -21.93 -24.95
C ILE A 206 11.67 -22.66 -24.56
N VAL A 207 11.44 -22.76 -23.25
CA VAL A 207 10.29 -23.47 -22.70
C VAL A 207 9.51 -22.53 -21.77
N LYS A 208 8.22 -22.39 -21.99
CA LYS A 208 7.30 -21.69 -21.10
C LYS A 208 6.69 -22.69 -20.14
N ARG A 209 6.79 -22.47 -18.84
CA ARG A 209 6.28 -23.49 -17.90
C ARG A 209 5.43 -22.94 -16.79
N HIS A 210 5.82 -21.96 -16.07
CA HIS A 210 5.17 -21.62 -14.80
C HIS A 210 4.58 -20.23 -14.83
N VAL A 211 3.48 -20.03 -14.12
CA VAL A 211 2.84 -18.72 -13.94
C VAL A 211 3.10 -18.25 -12.51
N MET A 212 3.80 -17.12 -12.39
CA MET A 212 4.13 -16.47 -11.12
C MET A 212 3.40 -15.13 -11.06
N ARG A 213 2.25 -15.10 -10.38
CA ARG A 213 1.44 -13.89 -10.25
C ARG A 213 2.03 -13.00 -9.15
N GLY A 214 2.48 -11.82 -9.52
CA GLY A 214 3.08 -10.86 -8.61
C GLY A 214 4.62 -10.87 -8.60
N VAL A 215 5.18 -9.72 -8.29
CA VAL A 215 6.64 -9.46 -8.37
C VAL A 215 7.42 -10.30 -7.35
N ASN A 216 6.89 -10.48 -6.13
CA ASN A 216 7.57 -11.24 -5.08
C ASN A 216 7.68 -12.73 -5.43
N GLN A 217 6.63 -13.32 -6.00
CA GLN A 217 6.62 -14.70 -6.44
C GLN A 217 7.59 -14.91 -7.61
N MET A 218 7.61 -13.98 -8.56
CA MET A 218 8.55 -13.99 -9.67
C MET A 218 10.00 -13.90 -9.19
N LEU A 219 10.28 -12.96 -8.30
CA LEU A 219 11.61 -12.77 -7.71
C LEU A 219 12.07 -14.03 -6.97
N ALA A 220 11.21 -14.62 -6.16
CA ALA A 220 11.49 -15.87 -5.45
C ALA A 220 11.77 -17.02 -6.44
N ALA A 221 10.96 -17.17 -7.50
CA ALA A 221 11.15 -18.21 -8.49
C ALA A 221 12.51 -18.10 -9.22
N ILE A 222 12.94 -16.87 -9.53
CA ILE A 222 14.24 -16.61 -10.13
C ILE A 222 15.37 -16.95 -9.15
N LEU A 223 15.28 -16.52 -7.89
CA LEU A 223 16.25 -16.81 -6.84
C LEU A 223 16.40 -18.32 -6.60
N PHE A 224 15.31 -19.07 -6.63
CA PHE A 224 15.32 -20.53 -6.54
C PHE A 224 15.63 -21.25 -7.85
N LYS A 225 16.11 -20.51 -8.88
CA LYS A 225 16.59 -21.06 -10.15
C LYS A 225 15.53 -21.83 -10.96
N ILE A 226 14.25 -21.44 -10.85
CA ILE A 226 13.17 -22.09 -11.60
C ILE A 226 13.21 -21.65 -13.08
N GLY A 227 13.60 -20.39 -13.36
CA GLY A 227 13.71 -19.88 -14.73
C GLY A 227 13.99 -18.38 -14.78
N ALA A 228 13.80 -17.79 -15.95
CA ALA A 228 13.87 -16.35 -16.20
C ALA A 228 12.47 -15.74 -16.23
N GLY A 229 12.31 -14.54 -15.69
CA GLY A 229 11.02 -13.84 -15.66
C GLY A 229 11.16 -12.34 -15.74
N GLU A 230 10.05 -11.67 -16.03
CA GLU A 230 9.99 -10.22 -16.09
C GLU A 230 9.84 -9.61 -14.70
N LEU A 231 10.71 -8.66 -14.37
CA LEU A 231 10.72 -7.93 -13.11
C LEU A 231 10.93 -6.43 -13.33
N PRO A 232 10.42 -5.57 -12.45
CA PRO A 232 10.87 -4.18 -12.40
C PRO A 232 12.36 -4.16 -12.05
N SER A 233 13.15 -3.38 -12.79
CA SER A 233 14.62 -3.34 -12.66
C SER A 233 15.08 -3.01 -11.24
N ILE A 234 14.31 -2.19 -10.52
CA ILE A 234 14.57 -1.84 -9.12
C ILE A 234 14.50 -3.06 -8.17
N ALA A 235 13.70 -4.06 -8.50
CA ALA A 235 13.58 -5.27 -7.67
C ALA A 235 14.87 -6.13 -7.68
N CYS A 236 15.74 -5.89 -8.65
CA CYS A 236 16.97 -6.66 -8.85
C CYS A 236 18.23 -5.89 -8.44
N SER A 237 18.13 -4.59 -8.09
CA SER A 237 19.28 -3.71 -7.81
C SER A 237 20.16 -4.21 -6.66
N ASP A 238 19.56 -4.77 -5.62
CA ASP A 238 20.23 -5.23 -4.42
C ASP A 238 20.40 -6.77 -4.36
N THR A 239 20.21 -7.44 -5.51
CA THR A 239 20.26 -8.91 -5.58
C THR A 239 21.37 -9.35 -6.54
N PRO A 240 22.60 -9.53 -6.07
CA PRO A 240 23.79 -9.76 -6.93
C PRO A 240 23.78 -11.10 -7.68
N ASP A 241 22.88 -12.02 -7.29
CA ASP A 241 22.73 -13.31 -7.97
C ASP A 241 21.71 -13.26 -9.12
N ILE A 242 20.96 -12.17 -9.23
CA ILE A 242 20.04 -11.95 -10.33
C ILE A 242 20.64 -10.97 -11.33
N VAL A 243 20.69 -11.40 -12.57
CA VAL A 243 21.23 -10.59 -13.67
C VAL A 243 20.21 -10.46 -14.79
N GLN A 244 20.31 -9.40 -15.56
CA GLN A 244 19.46 -9.25 -16.74
C GLN A 244 19.73 -10.41 -17.69
N LEU A 245 18.70 -11.00 -18.26
CA LEU A 245 18.79 -12.08 -19.21
C LEU A 245 19.51 -11.57 -20.47
N PRO A 246 20.70 -12.10 -20.83
CA PRO A 246 21.43 -11.67 -22.01
C PRO A 246 20.56 -11.77 -23.27
N GLY A 247 20.70 -10.81 -24.17
CA GLY A 247 19.90 -10.74 -25.41
C GLY A 247 18.50 -10.16 -25.21
N THR A 248 18.19 -9.64 -24.02
CA THR A 248 16.98 -8.84 -23.75
C THR A 248 17.36 -7.42 -23.38
N GLU A 249 16.43 -6.50 -23.61
CA GLU A 249 16.52 -5.11 -23.20
C GLU A 249 15.49 -4.81 -22.12
N SER A 250 15.80 -3.88 -21.22
CA SER A 250 14.81 -3.34 -20.29
C SER A 250 13.98 -2.28 -21.00
N GLU A 251 12.67 -2.39 -20.90
CA GLU A 251 11.75 -1.43 -21.48
C GLU A 251 11.25 -0.44 -20.43
N ARG A 252 11.28 0.85 -20.75
CA ARG A 252 10.73 1.89 -19.90
C ARG A 252 9.20 1.81 -19.91
N TYR A 253 8.62 1.46 -18.77
CA TYR A 253 7.17 1.28 -18.65
C TYR A 253 6.47 2.59 -18.29
N GLY A 254 7.04 3.35 -17.35
CA GLY A 254 6.38 4.52 -16.82
C GLY A 254 7.14 5.19 -15.67
N TYR A 255 6.39 5.71 -14.73
CA TYR A 255 6.91 6.37 -13.55
C TYR A 255 6.31 5.80 -12.27
N PHE A 256 7.10 5.78 -11.22
CA PHE A 256 6.63 5.56 -9.86
C PHE A 256 6.15 6.89 -9.30
N TRP A 257 4.88 6.94 -8.94
CA TRP A 257 4.21 8.15 -8.48
C TRP A 257 3.86 8.05 -7.01
N LEU A 258 3.95 9.18 -6.33
CA LEU A 258 3.36 9.44 -5.03
C LEU A 258 2.14 10.32 -5.23
N LEU A 259 0.97 9.85 -4.78
CA LEU A 259 -0.34 10.43 -5.08
C LEU A 259 -1.15 10.66 -3.82
N TYR A 260 -1.93 11.74 -3.76
CA TYR A 260 -2.96 11.97 -2.75
C TYR A 260 -4.12 12.79 -3.31
N HIS A 261 -5.29 12.76 -2.67
CA HIS A 261 -6.42 13.60 -3.07
C HIS A 261 -6.21 15.05 -2.61
N LYS A 262 -6.54 16.04 -3.45
CA LYS A 262 -6.30 17.48 -3.19
C LYS A 262 -6.84 17.99 -1.87
N ASP A 263 -7.93 17.41 -1.33
CA ASP A 263 -8.53 17.78 -0.04
C ASP A 263 -7.58 17.54 1.14
N LEU A 264 -6.61 16.63 1.00
CA LEU A 264 -5.57 16.38 2.01
C LEU A 264 -4.41 17.36 1.97
N ARG A 265 -4.44 18.33 1.05
CA ARG A 265 -3.36 19.31 0.87
C ARG A 265 -3.06 20.12 2.15
N GLN A 266 -4.06 20.34 3.00
CA GLN A 266 -3.91 21.08 4.25
C GLN A 266 -3.44 20.21 5.43
N SER A 267 -3.51 18.87 5.32
CA SER A 267 -3.07 17.96 6.37
C SER A 267 -1.57 18.05 6.60
N ALA A 268 -1.15 18.39 7.82
CA ALA A 268 0.26 18.56 8.17
C ALA A 268 1.02 17.23 8.06
N ARG A 269 0.40 16.11 8.54
CA ARG A 269 1.01 14.79 8.47
C ARG A 269 1.19 14.32 7.02
N ILE A 270 0.20 14.56 6.14
CA ILE A 270 0.30 14.21 4.72
C ILE A 270 1.37 15.06 4.02
N ARG A 271 1.42 16.37 4.30
CA ARG A 271 2.48 17.24 3.75
C ARG A 271 3.87 16.79 4.21
N ALA A 272 4.02 16.45 5.50
CA ALA A 272 5.29 15.96 6.03
C ALA A 272 5.73 14.67 5.34
N PHE A 273 4.81 13.69 5.22
CA PHE A 273 5.08 12.42 4.53
C PHE A 273 5.40 12.62 3.05
N PHE A 274 4.62 13.45 2.38
CA PHE A 274 4.84 13.75 0.97
C PHE A 274 6.18 14.45 0.74
N LYS A 275 6.55 15.43 1.59
CA LYS A 275 7.84 16.13 1.53
C LYS A 275 9.01 15.18 1.79
N HIS A 276 8.87 14.27 2.77
CA HIS A 276 9.89 13.28 3.09
C HIS A 276 10.17 12.39 1.89
N LEU A 277 9.13 11.76 1.31
CA LEU A 277 9.29 10.90 0.15
C LEU A 277 9.70 11.66 -1.13
N ALA A 278 9.28 12.91 -1.30
CA ALA A 278 9.74 13.76 -2.39
C ALA A 278 11.24 14.01 -2.35
N GLY A 279 11.83 14.08 -1.15
CA GLY A 279 13.28 14.23 -0.95
C GLY A 279 14.09 13.06 -1.52
N LEU A 280 13.49 11.89 -1.64
CA LEU A 280 14.11 10.69 -2.21
C LEU A 280 14.28 10.74 -3.74
N GLN A 281 13.60 11.67 -4.42
CA GLN A 281 13.65 11.83 -5.87
C GLN A 281 15.09 11.95 -6.38
N GLN A 282 15.95 12.61 -5.62
CA GLN A 282 17.37 12.82 -5.97
C GLN A 282 18.22 11.56 -5.76
N SER A 283 17.92 10.76 -4.75
CA SER A 283 18.66 9.52 -4.44
C SER A 283 18.24 8.35 -5.31
N TRP A 284 17.01 8.34 -5.79
CA TRP A 284 16.45 7.24 -6.59
C TRP A 284 16.69 7.39 -8.11
N SER A 285 16.93 8.60 -8.59
CA SER A 285 17.13 8.86 -10.02
C SER A 285 18.22 7.99 -10.66
N PRO A 286 19.42 7.75 -10.05
CA PRO A 286 20.47 6.94 -10.67
C PRO A 286 20.19 5.44 -10.67
N ALA A 287 19.46 4.92 -9.67
CA ALA A 287 19.14 3.49 -9.56
C ALA A 287 17.98 3.07 -10.49
N TRP A 288 17.15 4.04 -10.90
CA TRP A 288 15.95 3.81 -11.67
C TRP A 288 16.14 4.05 -13.16
N ASP A 289 17.19 4.76 -13.55
CA ASP A 289 17.49 5.08 -14.95
C ASP A 289 18.69 4.26 -15.46
N THR A 290 18.48 2.96 -15.55
CA THR A 290 19.51 2.07 -16.18
C THR A 290 19.62 2.27 -17.70
N SER A 291 18.67 2.99 -18.32
CA SER A 291 18.71 3.30 -19.76
C SER A 291 19.66 4.44 -20.13
N SER A 292 20.07 5.28 -19.15
CA SER A 292 20.98 6.41 -19.41
C SER A 292 22.46 6.03 -19.44
N ARG A 293 22.83 4.77 -19.14
CA ARG A 293 24.23 4.33 -19.17
C ARG A 293 24.77 3.98 -20.57
N THR A 294 23.92 3.96 -21.60
CA THR A 294 24.35 3.61 -22.97
C THR A 294 24.54 4.81 -23.92
N ASP A 295 24.11 6.02 -23.53
CA ASP A 295 24.17 7.18 -24.43
C ASP A 295 25.27 8.19 -24.10
N ASN A 296 26.40 7.78 -23.54
CA ASN A 296 27.59 8.63 -23.45
C ASN A 296 28.84 7.87 -23.91
N LYS A 297 29.04 7.77 -25.24
CA LYS A 297 30.37 7.67 -25.84
C LYS A 297 30.50 8.63 -27.01
N PRO A 298 31.66 9.29 -27.08
CA PRO A 298 31.97 10.46 -27.88
C PRO A 298 31.94 10.20 -29.39
#